data_891604eeddb797df505d16a605993714
#
_entry.id   891604eeddb797df505d16a605993714
#
_cell.length_a   1.000
_cell.length_b   1.000
_cell.length_c   1.000
_cell.angle_alpha   90.00
_cell.angle_beta   90.00
_cell.angle_gamma   90.00
#
_symmetry.space_group_name_H-M   'P 1'
#
loop_
_entity.id
_entity.type
_entity.pdbx_description
1 polymer ?
#
loop_
_entity_poly.entity_id
_entity_poly.type
_entity_poly.pdbx_seq_one_letter_code
_entity_poly.pdbx_strand_id
1 'polypeptide(L)'
;EDVKNTYSFRCQPGVELVFEESDPSLVISTDRNRLFQVFSNLIGNATKFTAKGSISFGYKLKEKEIVFHVADTGSGISDDKIDKIFDRFIMANNQVQGTGLGLSISKIIVEKLGGKIAVQSKMETGTTFTFTLPYISANGDMKWEEKLTPASIKDNNRTSHQEMTILVAEDYQSNYDLIEAMLGKMYKLVHAHDGMEAIIFYEQYKPDLILMDIKMPEMTGIESLK
;
A
#
# COMPACT_ATOMS: atom_id res chain seq x y z
N GLU A 1 -16.06 9.10 -1.77
CA GLU A 1 -16.13 10.51 -1.27
C GLU A 1 -14.93 10.85 -0.39
N ASP A 2 -14.54 10.02 0.60
CA ASP A 2 -13.41 10.30 1.52
C ASP A 2 -12.10 10.58 0.77
N VAL A 3 -11.78 9.77 -0.23
CA VAL A 3 -10.58 9.92 -1.05
C VAL A 3 -10.62 11.23 -1.84
N LYS A 4 -11.75 11.56 -2.47
CA LYS A 4 -11.93 12.82 -3.22
C LYS A 4 -11.73 14.03 -2.31
N ASN A 5 -12.37 14.01 -1.15
CA ASN A 5 -12.27 15.10 -0.18
C ASN A 5 -10.83 15.29 0.35
N THR A 6 -10.10 14.18 0.58
CA THR A 6 -8.72 14.23 1.06
C THR A 6 -7.75 14.79 0.02
N TYR A 7 -7.95 14.48 -1.26
CA TYR A 7 -6.97 14.80 -2.30
C TYR A 7 -7.30 16.00 -3.16
N SER A 8 -8.56 16.51 -3.16
CA SER A 8 -8.93 17.72 -3.90
C SER A 8 -8.07 18.95 -3.54
N PHE A 9 -7.67 19.08 -2.27
CA PHE A 9 -6.80 20.15 -1.79
C PHE A 9 -5.31 19.94 -2.05
N ARG A 10 -4.91 18.75 -2.49
CA ARG A 10 -3.50 18.41 -2.76
C ARG A 10 -3.12 18.51 -4.23
N CYS A 11 -4.09 18.64 -5.11
CA CYS A 11 -3.85 18.84 -6.53
C CYS A 11 -3.21 20.21 -6.78
N GLN A 12 -2.29 20.28 -7.74
CA GLN A 12 -1.71 21.54 -8.16
C GLN A 12 -2.76 22.43 -8.86
N PRO A 13 -2.62 23.75 -8.83
CA PRO A 13 -3.49 24.65 -9.58
C PRO A 13 -3.51 24.26 -11.08
N GLY A 14 -4.72 24.02 -11.62
CA GLY A 14 -4.91 23.57 -13.00
C GLY A 14 -4.92 22.06 -13.21
N VAL A 15 -4.95 21.27 -12.12
CA VAL A 15 -5.20 19.82 -12.16
C VAL A 15 -6.60 19.54 -11.61
N GLU A 16 -7.45 18.94 -12.42
CA GLU A 16 -8.80 18.52 -12.02
C GLU A 16 -8.78 17.09 -11.46
N LEU A 17 -9.44 16.89 -10.31
CA LEU A 17 -9.63 15.54 -9.72
C LEU A 17 -11.08 15.10 -9.96
N VAL A 18 -11.25 14.07 -10.80
CA VAL A 18 -12.55 13.56 -11.23
C VAL A 18 -12.80 12.20 -10.60
N PHE A 19 -13.94 12.03 -9.93
CA PHE A 19 -14.43 10.73 -9.51
C PHE A 19 -15.44 10.22 -10.54
N GLU A 20 -15.15 9.07 -11.15
CA GLU A 20 -16.02 8.40 -12.11
C GLU A 20 -16.88 7.37 -11.37
N GLU A 21 -18.09 7.76 -11.01
CA GLU A 21 -19.06 6.90 -10.33
C GLU A 21 -19.77 6.01 -11.36
N SER A 22 -19.79 4.68 -11.10
CA SER A 22 -20.46 3.72 -11.99
C SER A 22 -21.78 3.23 -11.41
N ASP A 23 -21.80 2.85 -10.13
CA ASP A 23 -22.99 2.36 -9.44
C ASP A 23 -22.94 2.73 -7.96
N PRO A 24 -23.69 3.76 -7.53
CA PRO A 24 -23.69 4.21 -6.13
C PRO A 24 -24.30 3.20 -5.16
N SER A 25 -25.03 2.20 -5.65
CA SER A 25 -25.60 1.15 -4.81
C SER A 25 -24.66 -0.02 -4.54
N LEU A 26 -23.49 -0.05 -5.20
CA LEU A 26 -22.54 -1.14 -5.04
C LEU A 26 -21.90 -1.13 -3.66
N VAL A 27 -22.17 -2.18 -2.90
CA VAL A 27 -21.58 -2.40 -1.58
C VAL A 27 -20.70 -3.65 -1.62
N ILE A 28 -19.46 -3.49 -1.16
CA ILE A 28 -18.49 -4.59 -1.12
C ILE A 28 -18.05 -4.89 0.31
N SER A 29 -17.79 -6.16 0.59
CA SER A 29 -17.13 -6.58 1.82
C SER A 29 -15.64 -6.64 1.60
N THR A 30 -14.88 -5.70 2.19
CA THR A 30 -13.42 -5.62 2.07
C THR A 30 -12.84 -4.82 3.23
N ASP A 31 -11.53 -4.87 3.42
CA ASP A 31 -10.84 -3.99 4.35
C ASP A 31 -10.79 -2.56 3.80
N ARG A 32 -11.64 -1.69 4.39
CA ARG A 32 -11.77 -0.29 4.00
C ARG A 32 -10.44 0.48 4.13
N ASN A 33 -9.68 0.22 5.21
CA ASN A 33 -8.45 0.96 5.47
C ASN A 33 -7.37 0.59 4.44
N ARG A 34 -7.26 -0.69 4.12
CA ARG A 34 -6.33 -1.17 3.08
C ARG A 34 -6.72 -0.67 1.70
N LEU A 35 -8.00 -0.71 1.36
CA LEU A 35 -8.48 -0.14 0.09
C LEU A 35 -8.19 1.36 0.01
N PHE A 36 -8.45 2.10 1.09
CA PHE A 36 -8.11 3.52 1.18
C PHE A 36 -6.61 3.76 1.03
N GLN A 37 -5.76 2.92 1.64
CA GLN A 37 -4.30 3.02 1.52
C GLN A 37 -3.82 2.84 0.08
N VAL A 38 -4.38 1.87 -0.68
CA VAL A 38 -4.08 1.68 -2.11
C VAL A 38 -4.44 2.93 -2.90
N PHE A 39 -5.67 3.45 -2.75
CA PHE A 39 -6.10 4.67 -3.44
C PHE A 39 -5.24 5.88 -3.07
N SER A 40 -4.96 6.06 -1.78
CA SER A 40 -4.13 7.16 -1.29
C SER A 40 -2.74 7.17 -1.91
N ASN A 41 -2.15 6.00 -2.07
CA ASN A 41 -0.84 5.88 -2.71
C ASN A 41 -0.91 6.14 -4.22
N LEU A 42 -1.88 5.58 -4.93
CA LEU A 42 -2.02 5.76 -6.37
C LEU A 42 -2.37 7.20 -6.73
N ILE A 43 -3.35 7.82 -6.04
CA ILE A 43 -3.73 9.21 -6.26
C ILE A 43 -2.61 10.16 -5.80
N GLY A 44 -1.93 9.87 -4.69
CA GLY A 44 -0.77 10.63 -4.25
C GLY A 44 0.36 10.62 -5.28
N ASN A 45 0.58 9.51 -5.98
CA ASN A 45 1.51 9.47 -7.11
C ASN A 45 0.99 10.30 -8.29
N ALA A 46 -0.27 10.15 -8.67
CA ALA A 46 -0.88 10.93 -9.74
C ALA A 46 -0.74 12.45 -9.49
N THR A 47 -1.00 12.93 -8.26
CA THR A 47 -0.86 14.36 -7.91
C THR A 47 0.59 14.86 -7.98
N LYS A 48 1.57 13.99 -7.71
CA LYS A 48 3.00 14.37 -7.81
C LYS A 48 3.48 14.50 -9.24
N PHE A 49 2.95 13.68 -10.15
CA PHE A 49 3.45 13.58 -11.52
C PHE A 49 2.59 14.29 -12.57
N THR A 50 1.46 14.88 -12.15
CA THR A 50 0.56 15.67 -13.01
C THR A 50 0.69 17.16 -12.67
N ALA A 51 1.36 17.91 -13.53
CA ALA A 51 1.53 19.35 -13.36
C ALA A 51 0.33 20.16 -13.91
N LYS A 52 -0.36 19.64 -14.93
CA LYS A 52 -1.56 20.20 -15.56
C LYS A 52 -2.40 19.08 -16.14
N GLY A 53 -3.72 19.29 -16.24
CA GLY A 53 -4.65 18.34 -16.83
C GLY A 53 -5.57 17.72 -15.80
N SER A 54 -5.71 16.40 -15.76
CA SER A 54 -6.68 15.74 -14.89
C SER A 54 -6.15 14.45 -14.29
N ILE A 55 -6.74 14.13 -13.15
CA ILE A 55 -6.59 12.83 -12.48
C ILE A 55 -8.01 12.27 -12.34
N SER A 56 -8.29 11.12 -12.90
CA SER A 56 -9.56 10.43 -12.71
C SER A 56 -9.38 9.15 -11.94
N PHE A 57 -10.37 8.80 -11.15
CA PHE A 57 -10.42 7.52 -10.46
C PHE A 57 -11.86 7.04 -10.32
N GLY A 58 -12.03 5.73 -10.30
CA GLY A 58 -13.36 5.15 -10.23
C GLY A 58 -13.31 3.63 -10.13
N TYR A 59 -14.49 3.03 -10.32
CA TYR A 59 -14.64 1.59 -10.29
C TYR A 59 -15.72 1.12 -11.25
N LYS A 60 -15.64 -0.13 -11.68
CA LYS A 60 -16.67 -0.82 -12.47
C LYS A 60 -16.81 -2.25 -11.98
N LEU A 61 -18.04 -2.71 -11.82
CA LEU A 61 -18.32 -4.13 -11.60
C LEU A 61 -18.16 -4.86 -12.93
N LYS A 62 -17.33 -5.89 -12.97
CA LYS A 62 -17.12 -6.75 -14.13
C LYS A 62 -17.25 -8.20 -13.70
N GLU A 63 -18.36 -8.84 -14.06
CA GLU A 63 -18.66 -10.22 -13.69
C GLU A 63 -18.62 -10.45 -12.17
N LYS A 64 -17.54 -11.06 -11.67
CA LYS A 64 -17.32 -11.39 -10.25
C LYS A 64 -16.20 -10.57 -9.61
N GLU A 65 -15.74 -9.54 -10.28
CA GLU A 65 -14.66 -8.66 -9.82
C GLU A 65 -15.08 -7.20 -9.90
N ILE A 66 -14.59 -6.40 -8.97
CA ILE A 66 -14.64 -4.95 -9.09
C ILE A 66 -13.29 -4.51 -9.64
N VAL A 67 -13.33 -3.79 -10.73
CA VAL A 67 -12.16 -3.18 -11.36
C VAL A 67 -12.09 -1.72 -10.94
N PHE A 68 -11.05 -1.36 -10.24
CA PHE A 68 -10.73 0.01 -9.84
C PHE A 68 -9.68 0.58 -10.77
N HIS A 69 -9.72 1.89 -11.00
CA HIS A 69 -8.70 2.59 -11.76
C HIS A 69 -8.34 3.94 -11.15
N VAL A 70 -7.11 4.35 -11.39
CA VAL A 70 -6.61 5.71 -11.17
C VAL A 70 -5.82 6.07 -12.42
N ALA A 71 -6.26 7.09 -13.15
CA ALA A 71 -5.64 7.56 -14.37
C ALA A 71 -5.22 9.02 -14.23
N ASP A 72 -4.04 9.36 -14.73
CA ASP A 72 -3.52 10.72 -14.76
C ASP A 72 -3.03 11.09 -16.16
N THR A 73 -3.00 12.38 -16.44
CA THR A 73 -2.46 12.97 -17.68
C THR A 73 -1.07 13.56 -17.47
N GLY A 74 -0.31 12.98 -16.55
CA GLY A 74 1.02 13.46 -16.15
C GLY A 74 2.15 13.05 -17.08
N SER A 75 3.37 13.06 -16.55
CA SER A 75 4.59 12.80 -17.31
C SER A 75 4.71 11.39 -17.88
N GLY A 76 3.90 10.44 -17.40
CA GLY A 76 4.02 9.03 -17.75
C GLY A 76 5.27 8.35 -17.17
N ILE A 77 5.43 7.08 -17.52
CA ILE A 77 6.52 6.20 -17.09
C ILE A 77 7.18 5.64 -18.33
N SER A 78 8.51 5.62 -18.35
CA SER A 78 9.26 5.06 -19.47
C SER A 78 9.18 3.53 -19.51
N ASP A 79 9.20 2.96 -20.72
CA ASP A 79 9.01 1.53 -20.97
C ASP A 79 10.03 0.66 -20.22
N ASP A 80 11.25 1.12 -20.06
CA ASP A 80 12.33 0.42 -19.34
C ASP A 80 12.08 0.28 -17.83
N LYS A 81 11.16 1.08 -17.27
CA LYS A 81 10.82 1.08 -15.85
C LYS A 81 9.46 0.41 -15.54
N ILE A 82 8.56 0.32 -16.52
CA ILE A 82 7.19 -0.18 -16.31
C ILE A 82 7.16 -1.53 -15.60
N ASP A 83 8.01 -2.47 -15.99
CA ASP A 83 8.04 -3.81 -15.39
C ASP A 83 8.55 -3.84 -13.95
N LYS A 84 9.28 -2.79 -13.55
CA LYS A 84 9.97 -2.71 -12.25
C LYS A 84 9.32 -1.76 -11.25
N ILE A 85 8.29 -0.99 -11.64
CA ILE A 85 7.72 0.04 -10.76
C ILE A 85 7.05 -0.52 -9.50
N PHE A 86 6.71 -1.81 -9.49
CA PHE A 86 6.18 -2.51 -8.33
C PHE A 86 7.28 -3.15 -7.47
N ASP A 87 8.55 -3.06 -7.87
CA ASP A 87 9.67 -3.51 -7.06
C ASP A 87 9.96 -2.48 -5.96
N ARG A 88 10.53 -2.96 -4.85
CA ARG A 88 10.85 -2.12 -3.70
C ARG A 88 11.98 -1.15 -4.04
N PHE A 89 11.87 0.10 -3.54
CA PHE A 89 12.87 1.16 -3.69
C PHE A 89 13.08 1.64 -5.15
N ILE A 90 12.22 1.24 -6.07
CA ILE A 90 12.24 1.75 -7.44
C ILE A 90 11.46 3.05 -7.52
N MET A 91 12.08 4.07 -8.10
CA MET A 91 11.46 5.36 -8.38
C MET A 91 11.42 5.60 -9.89
N ALA A 92 10.24 5.94 -10.42
CA ALA A 92 10.09 6.29 -11.83
C ALA A 92 10.87 7.55 -12.19
N ASN A 93 11.01 8.49 -11.24
CA ASN A 93 11.80 9.71 -11.40
C ASN A 93 12.60 10.00 -10.13
N ASN A 94 13.92 10.09 -10.24
CA ASN A 94 14.85 10.36 -9.13
C ASN A 94 14.79 11.82 -8.61
N GLN A 95 14.13 12.72 -9.32
CA GLN A 95 13.97 14.13 -8.93
C GLN A 95 12.80 14.38 -8.00
N VAL A 96 11.91 13.39 -7.82
CA VAL A 96 10.71 13.52 -6.97
C VAL A 96 10.93 12.77 -5.68
N GLN A 97 10.81 13.47 -4.56
CA GLN A 97 10.99 12.90 -3.23
C GLN A 97 9.99 11.76 -2.96
N GLY A 98 10.50 10.60 -2.54
CA GLY A 98 9.70 9.42 -2.20
C GLY A 98 10.57 8.28 -1.70
N THR A 99 9.95 7.29 -1.05
CA THR A 99 10.65 6.11 -0.53
C THR A 99 10.78 4.97 -1.53
N GLY A 100 10.05 5.02 -2.65
CA GLY A 100 9.98 3.91 -3.61
C GLY A 100 9.25 2.66 -3.08
N LEU A 101 8.51 2.78 -1.96
CA LEU A 101 7.80 1.66 -1.33
C LEU A 101 6.30 1.64 -1.66
N GLY A 102 5.70 2.77 -2.00
CA GLY A 102 4.26 2.89 -2.14
C GLY A 102 3.63 1.89 -3.11
N LEU A 103 4.14 1.77 -4.33
CA LEU A 103 3.59 0.86 -5.34
C LEU A 103 3.79 -0.62 -4.98
N SER A 104 4.93 -0.98 -4.39
CA SER A 104 5.17 -2.34 -3.91
C SER A 104 4.22 -2.71 -2.76
N ILE A 105 3.94 -1.78 -1.85
CA ILE A 105 2.95 -1.94 -0.78
C ILE A 105 1.54 -2.09 -1.37
N SER A 106 1.16 -1.24 -2.33
CA SER A 106 -0.14 -1.35 -2.99
C SER A 106 -0.34 -2.71 -3.66
N LYS A 107 0.69 -3.25 -4.32
CA LYS A 107 0.66 -4.58 -4.90
C LYS A 107 0.42 -5.67 -3.85
N ILE A 108 1.17 -5.64 -2.76
CA ILE A 108 1.02 -6.60 -1.65
C ILE A 108 -0.40 -6.53 -1.06
N ILE A 109 -0.94 -5.33 -0.83
CA ILE A 109 -2.30 -5.15 -0.31
C ILE A 109 -3.33 -5.74 -1.26
N VAL A 110 -3.28 -5.38 -2.53
CA VAL A 110 -4.22 -5.87 -3.55
C VAL A 110 -4.17 -7.39 -3.67
N GLU A 111 -2.98 -7.98 -3.72
CA GLU A 111 -2.79 -9.43 -3.78
C GLU A 111 -3.33 -10.14 -2.51
N LYS A 112 -3.14 -9.56 -1.32
CA LYS A 112 -3.71 -10.08 -0.06
C LYS A 112 -5.24 -9.99 -0.02
N LEU A 113 -5.83 -8.99 -0.67
CA LEU A 113 -7.28 -8.87 -0.83
C LEU A 113 -7.81 -9.77 -1.96
N GLY A 114 -6.98 -10.63 -2.54
CA GLY A 114 -7.36 -11.59 -3.58
C GLY A 114 -7.46 -11.00 -4.99
N GLY A 115 -6.92 -9.80 -5.20
CA GLY A 115 -6.95 -9.08 -6.47
C GLY A 115 -5.63 -9.10 -7.24
N LYS A 116 -5.59 -8.29 -8.30
CA LYS A 116 -4.41 -8.05 -9.13
C LYS A 116 -4.26 -6.56 -9.41
N ILE A 117 -3.04 -6.07 -9.56
CA ILE A 117 -2.74 -4.70 -9.94
C ILE A 117 -1.92 -4.68 -11.23
N ALA A 118 -2.21 -3.73 -12.11
CA ALA A 118 -1.53 -3.54 -13.38
C ALA A 118 -1.34 -2.04 -13.65
N VAL A 119 -0.44 -1.72 -14.57
CA VAL A 119 -0.17 -0.36 -15.02
C VAL A 119 -0.15 -0.32 -16.55
N GLN A 120 -0.63 0.77 -17.11
CA GLN A 120 -0.46 1.18 -18.49
C GLN A 120 0.02 2.62 -18.46
N SER A 121 1.12 2.92 -19.13
CA SER A 121 1.66 4.27 -19.15
C SER A 121 2.36 4.54 -20.47
N LYS A 122 2.38 5.81 -20.85
CA LYS A 122 3.14 6.31 -21.99
C LYS A 122 3.72 7.66 -21.61
N MET A 123 5.00 7.84 -21.89
CA MET A 123 5.71 9.11 -21.66
C MET A 123 4.92 10.27 -22.26
N GLU A 124 4.83 11.38 -21.50
CA GLU A 124 4.13 12.63 -21.85
C GLU A 124 2.62 12.49 -22.15
N THR A 125 2.04 11.32 -21.90
CA THR A 125 0.60 11.08 -22.09
C THR A 125 -0.11 10.82 -20.77
N GLY A 126 0.59 10.19 -19.81
CA GLY A 126 0.07 9.87 -18.48
C GLY A 126 0.16 8.40 -18.12
N THR A 127 -0.44 8.07 -16.98
CA THR A 127 -0.40 6.72 -16.40
C THR A 127 -1.80 6.30 -15.97
N THR A 128 -2.12 5.03 -16.18
CA THR A 128 -3.33 4.40 -15.66
C THR A 128 -2.93 3.18 -14.84
N PHE A 129 -3.20 3.25 -13.55
CA PHE A 129 -3.16 2.09 -12.67
C PHE A 129 -4.55 1.46 -12.60
N THR A 130 -4.60 0.13 -12.73
CA THR A 130 -5.83 -0.65 -12.61
C THR A 130 -5.62 -1.75 -11.59
N PHE A 131 -6.55 -1.94 -10.67
CA PHE A 131 -6.52 -3.10 -9.79
C PHE A 131 -7.90 -3.72 -9.63
N THR A 132 -7.92 -5.02 -9.35
CA THR A 132 -9.17 -5.77 -9.18
C THR A 132 -9.31 -6.27 -7.76
N LEU A 133 -10.53 -6.41 -7.28
CA LEU A 133 -10.85 -7.16 -6.08
C LEU A 133 -12.03 -8.10 -6.36
N PRO A 134 -12.07 -9.29 -5.74
CA PRO A 134 -13.23 -10.17 -5.84
C PRO A 134 -14.48 -9.42 -5.36
N TYR A 135 -15.56 -9.51 -6.11
CA TYR A 135 -16.85 -8.98 -5.67
C TYR A 135 -17.49 -9.94 -4.69
N ILE A 136 -17.55 -9.52 -3.44
CA ILE A 136 -18.28 -10.20 -2.38
C ILE A 136 -19.43 -9.27 -1.98
N SER A 137 -20.64 -9.65 -2.36
CA SER A 137 -21.83 -8.90 -1.98
C SER A 137 -21.96 -8.86 -0.45
N ALA A 138 -22.27 -7.69 0.10
CA ALA A 138 -22.54 -7.54 1.54
C ALA A 138 -23.73 -8.39 2.02
N ASN A 139 -24.57 -8.90 1.12
CA ASN A 139 -25.72 -9.74 1.41
C ASN A 139 -25.42 -11.25 1.52
N GLY A 140 -24.16 -11.66 1.46
CA GLY A 140 -23.75 -12.95 1.99
C GLY A 140 -24.02 -14.20 1.13
N ASP A 141 -24.08 -14.11 -0.19
CA ASP A 141 -24.30 -15.27 -1.07
C ASP A 141 -23.03 -15.99 -1.53
N MET A 142 -21.94 -15.91 -0.78
CA MET A 142 -20.83 -16.84 -0.99
C MET A 142 -20.34 -17.43 0.33
N LYS A 143 -20.64 -18.73 0.51
CA LYS A 143 -19.91 -19.57 1.44
C LYS A 143 -18.43 -19.55 1.03
N TRP A 144 -17.59 -18.98 1.89
CA TRP A 144 -16.15 -19.19 1.81
C TRP A 144 -15.90 -20.68 2.05
N GLU A 145 -15.69 -21.45 0.98
CA GLU A 145 -14.90 -22.66 1.16
C GLU A 145 -13.49 -22.20 1.48
N GLU A 146 -13.06 -22.45 2.70
CA GLU A 146 -11.68 -22.41 3.14
C GLU A 146 -10.81 -23.27 2.22
N LYS A 147 -10.34 -22.67 1.12
CA LYS A 147 -9.26 -23.21 0.29
C LYS A 147 -8.15 -22.19 0.14
N LEU A 148 -7.65 -21.70 1.26
CA LEU A 148 -6.29 -21.26 1.38
C LEU A 148 -5.52 -22.32 2.20
N THR A 149 -5.43 -23.53 1.67
CA THR A 149 -4.29 -24.35 2.00
C THR A 149 -3.07 -23.65 1.42
N PRO A 150 -2.07 -23.28 2.23
CA PRO A 150 -0.81 -22.85 1.69
C PRO A 150 -0.27 -23.98 0.83
N ALA A 151 -0.29 -23.80 -0.49
CA ALA A 151 0.44 -24.69 -1.35
C ALA A 151 1.88 -24.71 -0.85
N SER A 152 2.26 -25.86 -0.35
CA SER A 152 3.58 -26.23 0.13
C SER A 152 4.67 -25.71 -0.79
N ILE A 153 5.20 -24.55 -0.48
CA ILE A 153 6.56 -24.21 -0.87
C ILE A 153 7.43 -25.06 0.01
N LYS A 154 7.90 -26.16 -0.58
CA LYS A 154 9.00 -26.93 0.01
C LYS A 154 10.24 -26.06 -0.07
N ASP A 155 10.44 -25.19 0.90
CA ASP A 155 11.75 -24.61 1.17
C ASP A 155 12.63 -25.67 1.84
N ASN A 156 13.31 -26.45 0.99
CA ASN A 156 14.48 -27.20 1.39
C ASN A 156 15.68 -26.25 1.42
N ASN A 157 15.80 -25.44 2.44
CA ASN A 157 17.08 -24.91 2.94
C ASN A 157 16.85 -24.20 4.27
N ARG A 158 16.57 -24.97 5.32
CA ARG A 158 16.76 -24.50 6.69
C ARG A 158 18.24 -24.59 7.03
N THR A 159 19.01 -23.60 6.63
CA THR A 159 20.20 -23.25 7.39
C THR A 159 19.72 -22.54 8.65
N SER A 160 20.23 -22.95 9.81
CA SER A 160 19.96 -22.37 11.11
C SER A 160 20.32 -20.87 11.12
N HIS A 161 19.38 -20.01 10.74
CA HIS A 161 19.48 -18.61 11.03
C HIS A 161 19.08 -18.43 12.50
N GLN A 162 20.00 -17.91 13.31
CA GLN A 162 19.68 -17.27 14.58
C GLN A 162 18.48 -16.37 14.34
N GLU A 163 17.39 -16.55 15.10
CA GLU A 163 16.16 -15.78 14.91
C GLU A 163 16.44 -14.30 15.21
N MET A 164 16.74 -13.51 14.19
CA MET A 164 16.89 -12.07 14.34
C MET A 164 15.59 -11.47 14.90
N THR A 165 15.74 -10.69 15.95
CA THR A 165 14.62 -9.97 16.58
C THR A 165 14.61 -8.52 16.06
N ILE A 166 13.49 -8.10 15.49
CA ILE A 166 13.27 -6.74 15.01
C ILE A 166 12.23 -6.07 15.92
N LEU A 167 12.61 -4.96 16.55
CA LEU A 167 11.69 -4.07 17.25
C LEU A 167 11.04 -3.12 16.23
N VAL A 168 9.72 -3.11 16.18
CA VAL A 168 8.94 -2.23 15.31
C VAL A 168 8.18 -1.24 16.17
N ALA A 169 8.55 0.04 16.13
CA ALA A 169 7.85 1.13 16.80
C ALA A 169 6.94 1.85 15.78
N GLU A 170 5.64 1.65 15.92
CA GLU A 170 4.61 2.12 15.00
C GLU A 170 3.29 2.29 15.76
N ASP A 171 2.72 3.50 15.76
CA ASP A 171 1.50 3.83 16.52
C ASP A 171 0.20 3.35 15.83
N TYR A 172 0.25 3.13 14.51
CA TYR A 172 -0.90 2.61 13.77
C TYR A 172 -0.82 1.09 13.62
N GLN A 173 -1.72 0.36 14.29
CA GLN A 173 -1.81 -1.10 14.20
C GLN A 173 -1.81 -1.59 12.75
N SER A 174 -2.51 -0.88 11.85
CA SER A 174 -2.57 -1.23 10.44
C SER A 174 -1.21 -1.19 9.71
N ASN A 175 -0.30 -0.32 10.13
CA ASN A 175 1.05 -0.27 9.57
C ASN A 175 1.90 -1.41 10.11
N TYR A 176 1.80 -1.68 11.42
CA TYR A 176 2.44 -2.83 12.02
C TYR A 176 2.01 -4.15 11.37
N ASP A 177 0.70 -4.38 11.18
CA ASP A 177 0.17 -5.58 10.51
C ASP A 177 0.77 -5.79 9.11
N LEU A 178 1.06 -4.68 8.41
CA LEU A 178 1.72 -4.75 7.11
C LEU A 178 3.19 -5.20 7.25
N ILE A 179 3.91 -4.63 8.22
CA ILE A 179 5.30 -4.99 8.51
C ILE A 179 5.37 -6.45 8.96
N GLU A 180 4.45 -6.88 9.84
CA GLU A 180 4.34 -8.26 10.30
C GLU A 180 4.08 -9.23 9.14
N ALA A 181 3.18 -8.87 8.23
CA ALA A 181 2.91 -9.64 7.05
C ALA A 181 4.11 -9.78 6.09
N MET A 182 4.99 -8.76 6.08
CA MET A 182 6.19 -8.75 5.23
C MET A 182 7.37 -9.47 5.86
N LEU A 183 7.57 -9.33 7.16
CA LEU A 183 8.79 -9.75 7.86
C LEU A 183 8.57 -10.86 8.88
N GLY A 184 7.35 -11.03 9.41
CA GLY A 184 7.05 -11.95 10.51
C GLY A 184 7.28 -13.45 10.20
N LYS A 185 7.39 -13.83 8.91
CA LYS A 185 7.78 -15.19 8.52
C LYS A 185 9.28 -15.46 8.57
N MET A 186 10.08 -14.39 8.56
CA MET A 186 11.54 -14.47 8.46
C MET A 186 12.23 -14.06 9.76
N TYR A 187 11.58 -13.18 10.55
CA TYR A 187 12.15 -12.55 11.72
C TYR A 187 11.15 -12.60 12.88
N LYS A 188 11.68 -12.58 14.11
CA LYS A 188 10.87 -12.37 15.31
C LYS A 188 10.59 -10.88 15.43
N LEU A 189 9.31 -10.49 15.43
CA LEU A 189 8.92 -9.08 15.57
C LEU A 189 8.47 -8.80 17.02
N VAL A 190 8.86 -7.64 17.52
CA VAL A 190 8.38 -7.05 18.78
C VAL A 190 7.74 -5.72 18.42
N HIS A 191 6.48 -5.50 18.79
CA HIS A 191 5.74 -4.28 18.48
C HIS A 191 5.74 -3.33 19.67
N ALA A 192 6.13 -2.07 19.45
CA ALA A 192 5.98 -0.96 20.37
C ALA A 192 5.02 0.07 19.75
N HIS A 193 4.07 0.56 20.53
CA HIS A 193 3.03 1.48 20.05
C HIS A 193 3.45 2.96 20.14
N ASP A 194 4.52 3.26 20.86
CA ASP A 194 5.08 4.60 21.03
C ASP A 194 6.58 4.56 21.31
N GLY A 195 7.20 5.75 21.39
CA GLY A 195 8.63 5.87 21.64
C GLY A 195 9.07 5.41 23.03
N MET A 196 8.19 5.50 24.04
CA MET A 196 8.49 5.06 25.41
C MET A 196 8.48 3.54 25.49
N GLU A 197 7.49 2.86 24.91
CA GLU A 197 7.49 1.39 24.79
C GLU A 197 8.70 0.91 24.01
N ALA A 198 9.10 1.63 22.97
CA ALA A 198 10.27 1.27 22.16
C ALA A 198 11.55 1.25 23.00
N ILE A 199 11.76 2.22 23.91
CA ILE A 199 12.90 2.25 24.83
C ILE A 199 12.85 1.05 25.78
N ILE A 200 11.69 0.79 26.40
CA ILE A 200 11.49 -0.33 27.33
C ILE A 200 11.77 -1.66 26.65
N PHE A 201 11.22 -1.85 25.45
CA PHE A 201 11.38 -3.10 24.69
C PHE A 201 12.79 -3.28 24.13
N TYR A 202 13.48 -2.17 23.79
CA TYR A 202 14.89 -2.23 23.44
C TYR A 202 15.73 -2.80 24.59
N GLU A 203 15.52 -2.32 25.81
CA GLU A 203 16.23 -2.82 27.00
C GLU A 203 15.89 -4.28 27.33
N GLN A 204 14.62 -4.66 27.15
CA GLN A 204 14.11 -5.98 27.50
C GLN A 204 14.50 -7.05 26.49
N TYR A 205 14.34 -6.76 25.18
CA TYR A 205 14.47 -7.76 24.12
C TYR A 205 15.81 -7.71 23.39
N LYS A 206 16.61 -6.64 23.56
CA LYS A 206 17.89 -6.43 22.89
C LYS A 206 17.80 -6.75 21.38
N PRO A 207 16.93 -6.08 20.63
CA PRO A 207 16.69 -6.41 19.23
C PRO A 207 17.93 -6.18 18.37
N ASP A 208 18.07 -6.97 17.30
CA ASP A 208 19.15 -6.84 16.32
C ASP A 208 18.93 -5.65 15.37
N LEU A 209 17.67 -5.23 15.20
CA LEU A 209 17.26 -4.11 14.34
C LEU A 209 16.05 -3.40 14.94
N ILE A 210 16.00 -2.07 14.75
CA ILE A 210 14.84 -1.25 15.12
C ILE A 210 14.28 -0.63 13.83
N LEU A 211 12.99 -0.84 13.58
CA LEU A 211 12.19 -0.10 12.61
C LEU A 211 11.32 0.87 13.40
N MET A 212 11.49 2.16 13.17
CA MET A 212 10.85 3.19 13.98
C MET A 212 10.19 4.25 13.11
N ASP A 213 8.89 4.51 13.32
CA ASP A 213 8.26 5.68 12.73
C ASP A 213 8.81 6.95 13.42
N ILE A 214 9.00 7.98 12.61
CA ILE A 214 9.50 9.29 13.09
C ILE A 214 8.40 10.06 13.82
N LYS A 215 7.13 9.84 13.44
CA LYS A 215 5.98 10.61 13.95
C LYS A 215 5.07 9.71 14.78
N MET A 216 5.42 9.53 16.04
CA MET A 216 4.57 8.85 17.01
C MET A 216 4.05 9.84 18.06
N PRO A 217 2.87 9.61 18.67
CA PRO A 217 2.38 10.41 19.78
C PRO A 217 3.31 10.29 21.00
N GLU A 218 3.27 11.29 21.89
CA GLU A 218 4.00 11.44 23.14
C GLU A 218 5.52 11.60 23.00
N MET A 219 6.21 10.72 22.28
CA MET A 219 7.66 10.79 22.02
C MET A 219 7.94 10.42 20.58
N THR A 220 8.57 11.32 19.82
CA THR A 220 8.96 11.05 18.44
C THR A 220 10.06 10.00 18.37
N GLY A 221 10.11 9.24 17.24
CA GLY A 221 11.17 8.24 17.03
C GLY A 221 12.58 8.82 17.11
N ILE A 222 12.78 10.11 16.80
CA ILE A 222 14.08 10.79 16.93
C ILE A 222 14.43 11.07 18.39
N GLU A 223 13.46 11.37 19.23
CA GLU A 223 13.68 11.62 20.67
C GLU A 223 13.99 10.35 21.45
N SER A 224 13.41 9.21 21.05
CA SER A 224 13.65 7.90 21.65
C SER A 224 15.05 7.32 21.33
N LEU A 225 15.75 7.87 20.33
CA LEU A 225 17.11 7.46 19.94
C LEU A 225 18.23 8.24 20.68
N LYS A 226 17.90 9.18 21.55
CA LYS A 226 18.87 9.97 22.34
C LYS A 226 19.06 9.40 23.74
#